data_734fc9f717a5cd222f3c08764e212ff9
#
_entry.id   734fc9f717a5cd222f3c08764e212ff9
#
_cell.length_a   1.000
_cell.length_b   1.000
_cell.length_c   1.000
_cell.angle_alpha   90.00
_cell.angle_beta   90.00
_cell.angle_gamma   90.00
#
_symmetry.space_group_name_H-M   'P 1'
#
loop_
_entity.id
_entity.type
_entity.pdbx_description
1 polymer ?
#
loop_
_entity_poly.entity_id
_entity_poly.type
_entity_poly.pdbx_seq_one_letter_code
_entity_poly.pdbx_strand_id
1 'polypeptide(L)'
;MKPSKILADLISSATGAKTHYDVWWAQMSDAKPQHVDVMNEHNDFFRASQDAHYMACFIYLAHLFDKRSDSSSLPTYLTAIRSSTDPTKFQDIEARFSALARRAAPLVTVRHKLVAHVDAGLSEKDVFGPLKITWNEIRSIIYDSAAFVEELAGAPHQGAVGIPRSGRLSEATLKLLRALK
;
A
#
# COMPACT_ATOMS: atom_id res chain seq x y z
N MET A 1 -20.62 11.69 -1.20
CA MET A 1 -20.54 10.36 -1.90
C MET A 1 -21.28 9.29 -1.10
N LYS A 2 -21.79 8.21 -1.75
CA LYS A 2 -22.41 7.08 -1.03
C LYS A 2 -21.33 6.26 -0.31
N PRO A 3 -21.56 5.81 0.96
CA PRO A 3 -20.56 5.03 1.70
C PRO A 3 -20.10 3.76 0.96
N SER A 4 -21.01 3.06 0.29
CA SER A 4 -20.68 1.85 -0.50
C SER A 4 -19.70 2.11 -1.64
N LYS A 5 -19.80 3.28 -2.32
CA LYS A 5 -18.86 3.66 -3.37
C LYS A 5 -17.49 3.97 -2.78
N ILE A 6 -17.45 4.74 -1.69
CA ILE A 6 -16.17 5.05 -1.01
C ILE A 6 -15.49 3.76 -0.57
N LEU A 7 -16.23 2.81 0.01
CA LEU A 7 -15.68 1.53 0.44
C LEU A 7 -15.11 0.70 -0.73
N ALA A 8 -15.79 0.68 -1.88
CA ALA A 8 -15.26 0.01 -3.08
C ALA A 8 -13.94 0.64 -3.55
N ASP A 9 -13.85 1.96 -3.54
CA ASP A 9 -12.63 2.69 -3.91
C ASP A 9 -11.50 2.45 -2.88
N LEU A 10 -11.82 2.33 -1.59
CA LEU A 10 -10.87 1.96 -0.54
C LEU A 10 -10.32 0.54 -0.72
N ILE A 11 -11.18 -0.43 -1.05
CA ILE A 11 -10.78 -1.81 -1.36
C ILE A 11 -9.83 -1.82 -2.56
N SER A 12 -10.13 -1.06 -3.61
CA SER A 12 -9.26 -0.91 -4.78
C SER A 12 -7.90 -0.33 -4.41
N SER A 13 -7.88 0.74 -3.60
CA SER A 13 -6.63 1.39 -3.16
C SER A 13 -5.80 0.48 -2.24
N ALA A 14 -6.43 -0.23 -1.30
CA ALA A 14 -5.76 -1.19 -0.43
C ALA A 14 -5.18 -2.37 -1.22
N THR A 15 -5.96 -2.89 -2.20
CA THR A 15 -5.51 -3.92 -3.14
C THR A 15 -4.30 -3.45 -3.93
N GLY A 16 -4.36 -2.24 -4.49
CA GLY A 16 -3.26 -1.66 -5.26
C GLY A 16 -2.00 -1.51 -4.42
N ALA A 17 -2.10 -0.87 -3.24
CA ALA A 17 -0.95 -0.67 -2.35
C ALA A 17 -0.26 -2.01 -2.02
N LYS A 18 -1.04 -2.99 -1.58
CA LYS A 18 -0.52 -4.31 -1.18
C LYS A 18 0.05 -5.10 -2.35
N THR A 19 -0.66 -5.16 -3.48
CA THR A 19 -0.23 -5.86 -4.70
C THR A 19 1.11 -5.33 -5.21
N HIS A 20 1.22 -4.02 -5.35
CA HIS A 20 2.43 -3.40 -5.85
C HIS A 20 3.60 -3.55 -4.87
N TYR A 21 3.36 -3.43 -3.57
CA TYR A 21 4.38 -3.68 -2.56
C TYR A 21 4.88 -5.14 -2.59
N ASP A 22 3.99 -6.13 -2.65
CA ASP A 22 4.35 -7.55 -2.65
C ASP A 22 5.21 -7.91 -3.87
N VAL A 23 4.86 -7.41 -5.07
CA VAL A 23 5.65 -7.64 -6.30
C VAL A 23 7.01 -6.96 -6.21
N TRP A 24 7.04 -5.70 -5.77
CA TRP A 24 8.29 -4.95 -5.58
C TRP A 24 9.21 -5.65 -4.57
N TRP A 25 8.68 -6.03 -3.40
CA TRP A 25 9.46 -6.69 -2.35
C TRP A 25 10.00 -8.05 -2.80
N ALA A 26 9.22 -8.83 -3.55
CA ALA A 26 9.66 -10.09 -4.11
C ALA A 26 10.89 -9.92 -5.02
N GLN A 27 10.92 -8.86 -5.83
CA GLN A 27 12.05 -8.56 -6.71
C GLN A 27 13.25 -7.99 -5.94
N MET A 28 13.02 -7.13 -4.94
CA MET A 28 14.08 -6.43 -4.22
C MET A 28 14.73 -7.27 -3.12
N SER A 29 13.99 -8.19 -2.50
CA SER A 29 14.43 -8.97 -1.35
C SER A 29 14.32 -10.48 -1.56
N ASP A 30 13.10 -10.98 -1.81
CA ASP A 30 12.82 -12.42 -1.80
C ASP A 30 13.50 -13.15 -2.97
N ALA A 31 13.74 -12.48 -4.09
CA ALA A 31 14.43 -13.04 -5.25
C ALA A 31 15.95 -13.22 -5.05
N LYS A 32 16.52 -12.54 -4.07
CA LYS A 32 17.98 -12.58 -3.81
C LYS A 32 18.32 -13.67 -2.79
N PRO A 33 19.44 -14.37 -2.96
CA PRO A 33 20.39 -14.33 -4.09
C PRO A 33 20.01 -15.19 -5.29
N GLN A 34 18.95 -16.03 -5.21
CA GLN A 34 18.71 -17.16 -6.12
C GLN A 34 18.36 -16.76 -7.57
N HIS A 35 17.87 -15.53 -7.79
CA HIS A 35 17.37 -15.05 -9.08
C HIS A 35 18.08 -13.79 -9.60
N VAL A 36 19.21 -13.39 -8.97
CA VAL A 36 19.96 -12.19 -9.37
C VAL A 36 20.45 -12.28 -10.82
N ASP A 37 20.95 -13.45 -11.25
CA ASP A 37 21.47 -13.63 -12.60
C ASP A 37 20.37 -13.42 -13.65
N VAL A 38 19.20 -14.02 -13.46
CA VAL A 38 18.04 -13.85 -14.35
C VAL A 38 17.58 -12.38 -14.38
N MET A 39 17.55 -11.72 -13.23
CA MET A 39 17.17 -10.31 -13.17
C MET A 39 18.20 -9.42 -13.86
N ASN A 40 19.48 -9.75 -13.80
CA ASN A 40 20.54 -9.03 -14.51
C ASN A 40 20.48 -9.25 -16.01
N GLU A 41 20.16 -10.47 -16.47
CA GLU A 41 19.97 -10.77 -17.90
C GLU A 41 18.82 -9.94 -18.49
N HIS A 42 17.77 -9.69 -17.73
CA HIS A 42 16.61 -8.89 -18.12
C HIS A 42 16.55 -7.55 -17.35
N ASN A 43 17.70 -6.93 -17.11
CA ASN A 43 17.86 -5.78 -16.21
C ASN A 43 16.89 -4.63 -16.50
N ASP A 44 16.74 -4.24 -17.78
CA ASP A 44 15.89 -3.09 -18.16
C ASP A 44 14.42 -3.32 -17.75
N PHE A 45 13.93 -4.55 -17.97
CA PHE A 45 12.57 -4.91 -17.56
C PHE A 45 12.40 -4.89 -16.04
N PHE A 46 13.30 -5.55 -15.30
CA PHE A 46 13.18 -5.66 -13.86
C PHE A 46 13.38 -4.30 -13.17
N ARG A 47 14.26 -3.45 -13.67
CA ARG A 47 14.44 -2.10 -13.17
C ARG A 47 13.17 -1.26 -13.37
N ALA A 48 12.64 -1.23 -14.60
CA ALA A 48 11.39 -0.53 -14.87
C ALA A 48 10.20 -1.06 -14.04
N SER A 49 10.13 -2.39 -13.86
CA SER A 49 9.11 -3.04 -13.03
C SER A 49 9.25 -2.63 -11.56
N GLN A 50 10.47 -2.66 -11.01
CA GLN A 50 10.72 -2.24 -9.62
C GLN A 50 10.31 -0.80 -9.39
N ASP A 51 10.72 0.12 -10.26
CA ASP A 51 10.38 1.54 -10.17
C ASP A 51 8.86 1.77 -10.24
N ALA A 52 8.19 1.12 -11.20
CA ALA A 52 6.75 1.24 -11.37
C ALA A 52 5.97 0.72 -10.14
N HIS A 53 6.31 -0.46 -9.64
CA HIS A 53 5.65 -1.06 -8.48
C HIS A 53 5.94 -0.28 -7.20
N TYR A 54 7.16 0.20 -7.01
CA TYR A 54 7.54 1.07 -5.93
C TYR A 54 6.70 2.35 -5.88
N MET A 55 6.64 3.08 -7.00
CA MET A 55 5.85 4.31 -7.11
C MET A 55 4.36 4.05 -6.86
N ALA A 56 3.81 3.02 -7.48
CA ALA A 56 2.39 2.71 -7.40
C ALA A 56 1.95 2.35 -5.97
N CYS A 57 2.74 1.60 -5.20
CA CYS A 57 2.36 1.25 -3.83
C CYS A 57 2.18 2.49 -2.94
N PHE A 58 3.02 3.51 -3.07
CA PHE A 58 2.88 4.77 -2.31
C PHE A 58 1.73 5.64 -2.79
N ILE A 59 1.44 5.66 -4.09
CA ILE A 59 0.28 6.38 -4.64
C ILE A 59 -1.00 5.79 -4.06
N TYR A 60 -1.17 4.47 -4.13
CA TYR A 60 -2.35 3.79 -3.61
C TYR A 60 -2.47 3.91 -2.08
N LEU A 61 -1.35 3.79 -1.34
CA LEU A 61 -1.35 3.99 0.10
C LEU A 61 -1.78 5.41 0.47
N ALA A 62 -1.26 6.43 -0.23
CA ALA A 62 -1.62 7.81 0.04
C ALA A 62 -3.09 8.11 -0.24
N HIS A 63 -3.73 7.46 -1.22
CA HIS A 63 -5.16 7.59 -1.47
C HIS A 63 -6.01 7.18 -0.26
N LEU A 64 -5.59 6.14 0.49
CA LEU A 64 -6.31 5.70 1.70
C LEU A 64 -6.37 6.80 2.77
N PHE A 65 -5.34 7.66 2.87
CA PHE A 65 -5.19 8.69 3.90
C PHE A 65 -5.40 10.12 3.39
N ASP A 66 -5.92 10.30 2.18
CA ASP A 66 -6.21 11.63 1.62
C ASP A 66 -7.24 12.34 2.49
N LYS A 67 -6.92 13.59 2.88
CA LYS A 67 -7.76 14.39 3.78
C LYS A 67 -8.78 15.27 3.06
N ARG A 68 -8.76 15.29 1.72
CA ARG A 68 -9.71 16.08 0.94
C ARG A 68 -11.12 15.48 1.07
N SER A 69 -12.11 16.34 1.25
CA SER A 69 -13.51 15.95 1.42
C SER A 69 -14.16 15.36 0.15
N ASP A 70 -13.56 15.62 -1.01
CA ASP A 70 -14.00 15.10 -2.32
C ASP A 70 -13.32 13.79 -2.73
N SER A 71 -12.41 13.27 -1.89
CA SER A 71 -11.69 12.02 -2.15
C SER A 71 -12.42 10.80 -1.56
N SER A 72 -12.28 9.64 -2.21
CA SER A 72 -12.68 8.34 -1.64
C SER A 72 -11.57 7.80 -0.73
N SER A 73 -11.56 8.25 0.53
CA SER A 73 -10.50 7.97 1.50
C SER A 73 -11.07 7.47 2.83
N LEU A 74 -10.21 6.94 3.72
CA LEU A 74 -10.62 6.53 5.07
C LEU A 74 -11.26 7.66 5.88
N PRO A 75 -10.70 8.91 5.94
CA PRO A 75 -11.36 10.02 6.61
C PRO A 75 -12.78 10.30 6.09
N THR A 76 -12.95 10.30 4.77
CA THR A 76 -14.25 10.56 4.12
C THR A 76 -15.24 9.43 4.41
N TYR A 77 -14.77 8.16 4.38
CA TYR A 77 -15.60 7.00 4.72
C TYR A 77 -16.08 7.04 6.17
N LEU A 78 -15.17 7.29 7.12
CA LEU A 78 -15.52 7.38 8.55
C LEU A 78 -16.53 8.50 8.81
N THR A 79 -16.35 9.65 8.15
CA THR A 79 -17.35 10.74 8.24
C THR A 79 -18.71 10.28 7.73
N ALA A 80 -18.76 9.53 6.64
CA ALA A 80 -20.01 9.08 6.01
C ALA A 80 -20.76 8.01 6.82
N ILE A 81 -20.07 7.18 7.61
CA ILE A 81 -20.70 6.11 8.41
C ILE A 81 -20.97 6.51 9.86
N ARG A 82 -20.48 7.66 10.33
CA ARG A 82 -20.55 8.09 11.75
C ARG A 82 -21.96 8.03 12.31
N SER A 83 -22.96 8.54 11.60
CA SER A 83 -24.34 8.62 12.06
C SER A 83 -25.09 7.27 12.00
N SER A 84 -24.58 6.29 11.28
CA SER A 84 -25.21 4.98 11.09
C SER A 84 -24.51 3.85 11.85
N THR A 85 -23.40 4.14 12.53
CA THR A 85 -22.63 3.18 13.31
C THR A 85 -22.89 3.39 14.81
N ASP A 86 -22.96 2.29 15.58
CA ASP A 86 -23.04 2.38 17.04
C ASP A 86 -21.90 3.27 17.59
N PRO A 87 -22.18 4.19 18.53
CA PRO A 87 -21.20 5.16 19.01
C PRO A 87 -19.95 4.53 19.63
N THR A 88 -20.10 3.43 20.38
CA THR A 88 -18.96 2.73 21.02
C THR A 88 -18.09 2.06 19.97
N LYS A 89 -18.70 1.36 19.01
CA LYS A 89 -18.01 0.75 17.89
C LYS A 89 -17.33 1.79 17.01
N PHE A 90 -17.99 2.93 16.77
CA PHE A 90 -17.39 4.00 15.98
C PHE A 90 -16.16 4.60 16.66
N GLN A 91 -16.20 4.80 17.97
CA GLN A 91 -15.06 5.30 18.75
C GLN A 91 -13.85 4.38 18.67
N ASP A 92 -14.04 3.04 18.71
CA ASP A 92 -12.96 2.07 18.53
C ASP A 92 -12.35 2.16 17.12
N ILE A 93 -13.20 2.18 16.08
CA ILE A 93 -12.77 2.34 14.69
C ILE A 93 -11.96 3.64 14.51
N GLU A 94 -12.43 4.76 15.05
CA GLU A 94 -11.79 6.07 14.96
C GLU A 94 -10.44 6.10 15.68
N ALA A 95 -10.33 5.45 16.85
CA ALA A 95 -9.08 5.34 17.59
C ALA A 95 -8.02 4.52 16.81
N ARG A 96 -8.42 3.40 16.22
CA ARG A 96 -7.56 2.53 15.42
C ARG A 96 -7.13 3.21 14.12
N PHE A 97 -8.06 3.87 13.42
CA PHE A 97 -7.71 4.71 12.27
C PHE A 97 -6.69 5.77 12.64
N SER A 98 -6.87 6.48 13.76
CA SER A 98 -5.97 7.54 14.22
C SER A 98 -4.55 7.02 14.50
N ALA A 99 -4.44 5.82 15.07
CA ALA A 99 -3.16 5.16 15.31
C ALA A 99 -2.46 4.79 13.98
N LEU A 100 -3.22 4.21 13.03
CA LEU A 100 -2.72 3.85 11.71
C LEU A 100 -2.31 5.08 10.89
N ALA A 101 -3.13 6.13 10.89
CA ALA A 101 -2.87 7.38 10.17
C ALA A 101 -1.60 8.09 10.66
N ARG A 102 -1.32 8.06 11.97
CA ARG A 102 -0.05 8.60 12.51
C ARG A 102 1.16 7.84 11.98
N ARG A 103 1.10 6.51 11.90
CA ARG A 103 2.17 5.68 11.34
C ARG A 103 2.35 5.90 9.83
N ALA A 104 1.25 6.08 9.10
CA ALA A 104 1.26 6.28 7.66
C ALA A 104 1.67 7.70 7.23
N ALA A 105 1.54 8.70 8.10
CA ALA A 105 1.78 10.10 7.76
C ALA A 105 3.14 10.39 7.06
N PRO A 106 4.28 9.81 7.49
CA PRO A 106 5.55 9.98 6.79
C PRO A 106 5.50 9.47 5.34
N LEU A 107 4.83 8.32 5.11
CA LEU A 107 4.74 7.69 3.79
C LEU A 107 3.82 8.46 2.84
N VAL A 108 2.74 9.05 3.35
CA VAL A 108 1.88 9.97 2.58
C VAL A 108 2.68 11.17 2.10
N THR A 109 3.61 11.68 2.92
CA THR A 109 4.51 12.77 2.53
C THR A 109 5.50 12.35 1.44
N VAL A 110 5.97 11.09 1.47
CA VAL A 110 6.84 10.52 0.42
C VAL A 110 6.19 10.61 -0.96
N ARG A 111 4.91 10.27 -1.08
CA ARG A 111 4.17 10.39 -2.36
C ARG A 111 4.30 11.79 -2.95
N HIS A 112 4.16 12.84 -2.14
CA HIS A 112 4.31 14.22 -2.64
C HIS A 112 5.71 14.47 -3.17
N LYS A 113 6.74 13.96 -2.50
CA LYS A 113 8.13 14.11 -2.94
C LYS A 113 8.43 13.25 -4.18
N LEU A 114 8.00 11.99 -4.22
CA LEU A 114 8.22 11.10 -5.36
C LEU A 114 7.54 11.58 -6.64
N VAL A 115 6.29 12.08 -6.53
CA VAL A 115 5.53 12.53 -7.69
C VAL A 115 5.90 13.96 -8.12
N ALA A 116 6.24 14.85 -7.17
CA ALA A 116 6.57 16.24 -7.46
C ALA A 116 8.04 16.47 -7.86
N HIS A 117 8.92 15.50 -7.61
CA HIS A 117 10.37 15.67 -7.74
C HIS A 117 11.04 14.69 -8.72
N VAL A 118 10.28 14.09 -9.64
CA VAL A 118 10.87 13.37 -10.79
C VAL A 118 11.86 14.26 -11.54
N ASP A 119 11.62 15.57 -11.57
CA ASP A 119 12.50 16.55 -12.22
C ASP A 119 13.67 17.04 -11.35
N ALA A 120 13.71 16.73 -10.06
CA ALA A 120 14.70 17.30 -9.12
C ALA A 120 15.91 16.41 -8.83
N GLY A 121 16.00 15.22 -9.42
CA GLY A 121 17.13 14.30 -9.25
C GLY A 121 17.35 13.80 -7.81
N LEU A 122 16.31 13.77 -6.98
CA LEU A 122 16.40 13.29 -5.61
C LEU A 122 16.61 11.77 -5.58
N SER A 123 17.60 11.32 -4.79
CA SER A 123 17.81 9.90 -4.52
C SER A 123 16.81 9.35 -3.49
N GLU A 124 16.63 8.01 -3.45
CA GLU A 124 15.87 7.35 -2.37
C GLU A 124 16.34 7.78 -0.98
N LYS A 125 17.63 7.97 -0.80
CA LYS A 125 18.22 8.41 0.47
C LYS A 125 17.73 9.81 0.86
N ASP A 126 17.54 10.71 -0.10
CA ASP A 126 17.04 12.06 0.15
C ASP A 126 15.56 12.06 0.54
N VAL A 127 14.80 11.08 0.05
CA VAL A 127 13.37 10.93 0.34
C VAL A 127 13.13 10.20 1.66
N PHE A 128 13.78 9.06 1.89
CA PHE A 128 13.54 8.18 3.05
C PHE A 128 14.50 8.42 4.22
N GLY A 129 15.73 8.86 3.96
CA GLY A 129 16.71 9.09 5.02
C GLY A 129 16.20 9.96 6.17
N PRO A 130 15.49 11.08 5.90
CA PRO A 130 14.92 11.92 6.94
C PRO A 130 13.79 11.27 7.74
N LEU A 131 13.12 10.26 7.18
CA LEU A 131 11.93 9.64 7.79
C LEU A 131 12.28 8.63 8.88
N LYS A 132 13.50 8.11 8.89
CA LYS A 132 13.98 7.07 9.83
C LYS A 132 13.02 5.87 9.91
N ILE A 133 12.40 5.48 8.78
CA ILE A 133 11.46 4.38 8.69
C ILE A 133 12.12 3.19 7.99
N THR A 134 11.91 1.99 8.50
CA THR A 134 12.43 0.74 7.92
C THR A 134 11.45 0.15 6.90
N TRP A 135 11.97 -0.68 5.98
CA TRP A 135 11.14 -1.41 5.03
C TRP A 135 10.11 -2.33 5.69
N ASN A 136 10.45 -2.91 6.85
CA ASN A 136 9.52 -3.71 7.63
C ASN A 136 8.37 -2.88 8.21
N GLU A 137 8.64 -1.65 8.62
CA GLU A 137 7.59 -0.72 9.07
C GLU A 137 6.69 -0.29 7.93
N ILE A 138 7.25 -0.01 6.74
CA ILE A 138 6.48 0.29 5.53
C ILE A 138 5.55 -0.89 5.21
N ARG A 139 6.08 -2.11 5.20
CA ARG A 139 5.31 -3.33 5.01
C ARG A 139 4.16 -3.43 6.00
N SER A 140 4.46 -3.28 7.29
CA SER A 140 3.44 -3.34 8.35
C SER A 140 2.32 -2.31 8.12
N ILE A 141 2.66 -1.06 7.76
CA ILE A 141 1.66 -0.02 7.52
C ILE A 141 0.76 -0.38 6.34
N ILE A 142 1.32 -0.88 5.23
CA ILE A 142 0.54 -1.30 4.06
C ILE A 142 -0.40 -2.45 4.40
N TYR A 143 0.10 -3.47 5.10
CA TYR A 143 -0.69 -4.65 5.47
C TYR A 143 -1.76 -4.33 6.51
N ASP A 144 -1.44 -3.50 7.52
CA ASP A 144 -2.39 -3.05 8.52
C ASP A 144 -3.49 -2.16 7.89
N SER A 145 -3.12 -1.34 6.90
CA SER A 145 -4.11 -0.54 6.14
C SER A 145 -5.07 -1.43 5.34
N ALA A 146 -4.55 -2.47 4.70
CA ALA A 146 -5.36 -3.43 3.97
C ALA A 146 -6.30 -4.20 4.90
N ALA A 147 -5.79 -4.69 6.03
CA ALA A 147 -6.59 -5.40 7.04
C ALA A 147 -7.68 -4.50 7.63
N PHE A 148 -7.38 -3.22 7.87
CA PHE A 148 -8.37 -2.26 8.36
C PHE A 148 -9.50 -2.03 7.34
N VAL A 149 -9.17 -1.93 6.05
CA VAL A 149 -10.19 -1.82 4.99
C VAL A 149 -11.04 -3.10 4.87
N GLU A 150 -10.44 -4.30 4.99
CA GLU A 150 -11.16 -5.58 5.00
C GLU A 150 -12.16 -5.63 6.16
N GLU A 151 -11.77 -5.18 7.34
CA GLU A 151 -12.65 -5.14 8.51
C GLU A 151 -13.81 -4.16 8.32
N LEU A 152 -13.55 -2.95 7.79
CA LEU A 152 -14.60 -1.98 7.46
C LEU A 152 -15.59 -2.53 6.43
N ALA A 153 -15.15 -3.42 5.57
CA ALA A 153 -15.99 -4.13 4.60
C ALA A 153 -16.76 -5.32 5.22
N GLY A 154 -16.58 -5.60 6.52
CA GLY A 154 -17.18 -6.76 7.18
C GLY A 154 -16.65 -8.09 6.68
N ALA A 155 -15.41 -8.13 6.17
CA ALA A 155 -14.81 -9.32 5.62
C ALA A 155 -14.50 -10.36 6.73
N PRO A 156 -14.92 -11.62 6.58
CA PRO A 156 -14.72 -12.64 7.60
C PRO A 156 -13.26 -13.13 7.70
N HIS A 157 -12.46 -12.91 6.66
CA HIS A 157 -11.06 -13.34 6.57
C HIS A 157 -10.33 -12.61 5.44
N GLN A 158 -9.00 -12.63 5.45
CA GLN A 158 -8.16 -12.07 4.40
C GLN A 158 -8.54 -12.59 3.00
N GLY A 159 -8.64 -11.67 2.04
CA GLY A 159 -9.00 -11.97 0.66
C GLY A 159 -10.51 -12.09 0.40
N ALA A 160 -11.37 -11.96 1.41
CA ALA A 160 -12.82 -12.07 1.24
C ALA A 160 -13.42 -10.98 0.34
N VAL A 161 -12.80 -9.79 0.29
CA VAL A 161 -13.23 -8.66 -0.53
C VAL A 161 -12.32 -8.40 -1.74
N GLY A 162 -11.49 -9.38 -2.12
CA GLY A 162 -10.61 -9.30 -3.29
C GLY A 162 -9.23 -8.72 -3.01
N ILE A 163 -8.92 -8.26 -1.80
CA ILE A 163 -7.55 -7.89 -1.41
C ILE A 163 -6.71 -9.17 -1.35
N PRO A 164 -5.56 -9.25 -2.07
CA PRO A 164 -4.77 -10.48 -2.13
C PRO A 164 -4.31 -10.93 -0.74
N ARG A 165 -4.32 -12.25 -0.49
CA ARG A 165 -3.69 -12.82 0.72
C ARG A 165 -2.21 -12.47 0.75
N SER A 166 -1.68 -12.33 1.96
CA SER A 166 -0.25 -12.09 2.17
C SER A 166 0.60 -13.18 1.52
N GLY A 167 1.64 -12.77 0.80
CA GLY A 167 2.57 -13.67 0.11
C GLY A 167 2.13 -14.16 -1.27
N ARG A 168 0.85 -14.07 -1.65
CA ARG A 168 0.37 -14.60 -2.95
C ARG A 168 1.09 -13.99 -4.14
N LEU A 169 1.30 -12.68 -4.13
CA LEU A 169 1.95 -11.98 -5.24
C LEU A 169 3.47 -12.19 -5.24
N SER A 170 4.09 -12.27 -4.06
CA SER A 170 5.50 -12.66 -3.94
C SER A 170 5.73 -14.07 -4.50
N GLU A 171 4.90 -15.04 -4.14
CA GLU A 171 4.98 -16.40 -4.69
C GLU A 171 4.83 -16.44 -6.22
N ALA A 172 3.87 -15.69 -6.77
CA ALA A 172 3.67 -15.58 -8.22
C ALA A 172 4.89 -14.97 -8.92
N THR A 173 5.48 -13.92 -8.34
CA THR A 173 6.70 -13.27 -8.86
C THR A 173 7.89 -14.24 -8.83
N LEU A 174 8.11 -14.96 -7.72
CA LEU A 174 9.17 -15.95 -7.63
C LEU A 174 8.95 -17.14 -8.58
N LYS A 175 7.70 -17.55 -8.82
CA LYS A 175 7.37 -18.57 -9.80
C LYS A 175 7.72 -18.14 -11.22
N LEU A 176 7.42 -16.88 -11.57
CA LEU A 176 7.84 -16.30 -12.86
C LEU A 176 9.35 -16.31 -13.02
N LEU A 177 10.10 -15.84 -12.02
CA LEU A 177 11.57 -15.82 -12.03
C LEU A 177 12.19 -17.21 -12.20
N ARG A 178 11.56 -18.25 -11.62
CA ARG A 178 12.01 -19.65 -11.83
C ARG A 178 11.77 -20.12 -13.26
N ALA A 179 10.71 -19.66 -13.90
CA ALA A 179 10.37 -20.05 -15.28
C ALA A 179 11.25 -19.36 -16.34
N LEU A 180 11.96 -18.29 -15.96
CA LEU A 180 12.91 -17.59 -16.83
C LEU A 180 14.34 -18.16 -16.75
N LYS A 181 14.61 -19.07 -15.82
CA LYS A 181 15.88 -19.83 -15.74
C LYS A 181 15.92 -20.92 -16.79
#